data_fc8674bbf1c709b5736e52646f63eaf1
#
_entry.id   fc8674bbf1c709b5736e52646f63eaf1
#
_cell.length_a   1.000
_cell.length_b   1.000
_cell.length_c   1.000
_cell.angle_alpha   90.00
_cell.angle_beta   90.00
_cell.angle_gamma   90.00
#
_symmetry.space_group_name_H-M   'P 1'
#
loop_
_entity.id
_entity.type
_entity.pdbx_description
1 polymer ?
#
loop_
_entity_poly.entity_id
_entity_poly.type
_entity_poly.pdbx_seq_one_letter_code
_entity_poly.pdbx_strand_id
1 'polypeptide(L)'
;LEEISKEGSVQNIKGIPNDVKTLFITARDVSPEQHVKIQATCQKHIDSGVSKTINFPKESPVDDVKKAFLLAYKSGCKGITVYRDKSRVSQVLSIECTCTKQLIS
;
A
#
# COMPACT_ATOMS: atom_id res chain seq x y z
N LEU A 1 -4.83 10.31 18.82
CA LEU A 1 -4.51 8.89 18.57
C LEU A 1 -5.70 8.13 17.99
N GLU A 2 -6.92 8.35 18.50
CA GLU A 2 -8.14 7.67 18.03
C GLU A 2 -8.45 7.98 16.54
N GLU A 3 -8.26 9.22 16.09
CA GLU A 3 -8.44 9.60 14.69
C GLU A 3 -7.42 8.91 13.78
N ILE A 4 -6.15 8.82 14.21
CA ILE A 4 -5.09 8.11 13.49
C ILE A 4 -5.44 6.61 13.35
N SER A 5 -5.99 6.03 14.42
CA SER A 5 -6.39 4.62 14.43
C SER A 5 -7.56 4.33 13.47
N LYS A 6 -8.49 5.28 13.32
CA LYS A 6 -9.63 5.17 12.39
C LYS A 6 -9.22 5.40 10.94
N GLU A 7 -8.40 6.42 10.68
CA GLU A 7 -7.96 6.76 9.32
C GLU A 7 -6.84 5.84 8.81
N GLY A 8 -6.04 5.27 9.72
CA GLY A 8 -4.88 4.45 9.39
C GLY A 8 -3.73 5.21 8.74
N SER A 9 -3.81 6.55 8.70
CA SER A 9 -2.81 7.48 8.17
C SER A 9 -2.94 8.83 8.86
N VAL A 10 -1.84 9.58 8.91
CA VAL A 10 -1.81 10.96 9.43
C VAL A 10 -2.10 12.01 8.35
N GLN A 11 -2.18 11.61 7.08
CA GLN A 11 -2.21 12.54 5.95
C GLN A 11 -3.44 13.45 5.95
N ASN A 12 -4.62 12.91 6.28
CA ASN A 12 -5.89 13.64 6.25
C ASN A 12 -6.26 14.33 7.57
N ILE A 13 -5.46 14.16 8.63
CA ILE A 13 -5.78 14.69 9.95
C ILE A 13 -5.43 16.18 10.03
N LYS A 14 -6.39 16.99 10.44
CA LYS A 14 -6.20 18.43 10.66
C LYS A 14 -5.36 18.67 11.92
N GLY A 15 -4.48 19.69 11.88
CA GLY A 15 -3.66 20.07 13.03
C GLY A 15 -2.33 19.34 13.16
N ILE A 16 -2.03 18.38 12.29
CA ILE A 16 -0.70 17.76 12.22
C ILE A 16 0.18 18.58 11.27
N PRO A 17 1.40 19.01 11.70
CA PRO A 17 2.34 19.74 10.85
C PRO A 17 2.75 18.94 9.61
N ASN A 18 3.06 19.63 8.50
CA ASN A 18 3.39 18.99 7.24
C ASN A 18 4.71 18.20 7.27
N ASP A 19 5.68 18.63 8.05
CA ASP A 19 6.93 17.92 8.29
C ASP A 19 6.68 16.55 8.93
N VAL A 20 5.78 16.49 9.91
CA VAL A 20 5.36 15.23 10.54
C VAL A 20 4.62 14.34 9.52
N LYS A 21 3.70 14.89 8.73
CA LYS A 21 3.00 14.15 7.68
C LYS A 21 3.96 13.54 6.66
N THR A 22 5.00 14.26 6.28
CA THR A 22 6.02 13.79 5.34
C THR A 22 6.83 12.61 5.88
N LEU A 23 7.06 12.56 7.19
CA LEU A 23 7.79 11.46 7.83
C LEU A 23 6.94 10.19 8.02
N PHE A 24 5.66 10.37 8.33
CA PHE A 24 4.74 9.25 8.65
C PHE A 24 3.86 8.87 7.46
N ILE A 25 4.50 8.49 6.34
CA ILE A 25 3.83 7.98 5.14
C ILE A 25 3.62 6.47 5.30
N THR A 26 2.39 6.01 5.13
CA THR A 26 2.06 4.57 5.15
C THR A 26 2.10 3.96 3.75
N ALA A 27 2.09 2.63 3.65
CA ALA A 27 2.05 1.94 2.37
C ALA A 27 0.80 2.28 1.52
N ARG A 28 -0.26 2.78 2.13
CA ARG A 28 -1.49 3.21 1.44
C ARG A 28 -1.38 4.62 0.87
N ASP A 29 -0.52 5.45 1.47
CA ASP A 29 -0.26 6.82 1.02
C ASP A 29 0.71 6.88 -0.17
N VAL A 30 1.45 5.79 -0.40
CA VAL A 30 2.42 5.69 -1.50
C VAL A 30 1.72 5.28 -2.80
N SER A 31 2.01 5.99 -3.89
CA SER A 31 1.41 5.67 -5.20
C SER A 31 1.88 4.30 -5.75
N PRO A 32 1.07 3.63 -6.57
CA PRO A 32 1.48 2.39 -7.23
C PRO A 32 2.78 2.51 -8.02
N GLU A 33 3.00 3.62 -8.71
CA GLU A 33 4.23 3.90 -9.47
C GLU A 33 5.44 3.96 -8.54
N GLN A 34 5.29 4.58 -7.38
CA GLN A 34 6.38 4.68 -6.40
C GLN A 34 6.70 3.30 -5.80
N HIS A 35 5.69 2.47 -5.56
CA HIS A 35 5.90 1.07 -5.15
C HIS A 35 6.73 0.29 -6.18
N VAL A 36 6.41 0.44 -7.48
CA VAL A 36 7.18 -0.21 -8.56
C VAL A 36 8.61 0.32 -8.62
N LYS A 37 8.82 1.63 -8.49
CA LYS A 37 10.17 2.24 -8.48
C LYS A 37 11.03 1.71 -7.34
N ILE A 38 10.47 1.58 -6.13
CA ILE A 38 11.18 1.00 -4.98
C ILE A 38 11.59 -0.44 -5.28
N GLN A 39 10.67 -1.28 -5.79
CA GLN A 39 10.97 -2.66 -6.16
C GLN A 39 12.06 -2.74 -7.24
N ALA A 40 11.95 -1.91 -8.27
CA ALA A 40 12.92 -1.87 -9.37
C ALA A 40 14.32 -1.45 -8.91
N THR A 41 14.39 -0.48 -7.98
CA THR A 41 15.66 -0.05 -7.39
C THR A 41 16.34 -1.19 -6.65
N CYS A 42 15.60 -1.93 -5.83
CA CYS A 42 16.13 -3.12 -5.14
C CYS A 42 16.54 -4.22 -6.14
N GLN A 43 15.72 -4.46 -7.18
CA GLN A 43 15.97 -5.51 -8.17
C GLN A 43 17.31 -5.32 -8.93
N LYS A 44 17.75 -4.08 -9.13
CA LYS A 44 19.06 -3.78 -9.78
C LYS A 44 20.25 -4.33 -9.01
N HIS A 45 20.12 -4.58 -7.72
CA HIS A 45 21.19 -5.01 -6.83
C HIS A 45 21.02 -6.44 -6.31
N ILE A 46 19.99 -7.15 -6.77
CA ILE A 46 19.64 -8.49 -6.28
C ILE A 46 19.42 -9.40 -7.48
N ASP A 47 20.16 -10.52 -7.54
CA ASP A 47 20.07 -11.51 -8.61
C ASP A 47 18.75 -12.29 -8.57
N SER A 48 18.28 -12.62 -7.38
CA SER A 48 16.98 -13.27 -7.19
C SER A 48 15.81 -12.31 -7.45
N GLY A 49 14.61 -12.85 -7.66
CA GLY A 49 13.41 -12.03 -7.78
C GLY A 49 13.09 -11.30 -6.48
N VAL A 50 12.84 -9.98 -6.57
CA VAL A 50 12.35 -9.17 -5.46
C VAL A 50 10.84 -9.20 -5.45
N SER A 51 10.23 -9.62 -4.33
CA SER A 51 8.78 -9.60 -4.14
C SER A 51 8.35 -8.37 -3.35
N LYS A 52 7.42 -7.61 -3.90
CA LYS A 52 6.78 -6.49 -3.23
C LYS A 52 5.32 -6.37 -3.65
N THR A 53 4.43 -6.24 -2.67
CA THR A 53 3.02 -5.94 -2.95
C THR A 53 2.85 -4.47 -3.31
N ILE A 54 2.15 -4.21 -4.41
CA ILE A 54 1.71 -2.90 -4.83
C ILE A 54 0.25 -2.76 -4.42
N ASN A 55 -0.01 -1.82 -3.51
CA ASN A 55 -1.34 -1.60 -2.97
C ASN A 55 -2.11 -0.61 -3.85
N PHE A 56 -3.33 -0.98 -4.19
CA PHE A 56 -4.28 -0.16 -4.92
C PHE A 56 -5.49 0.18 -4.06
N PRO A 57 -5.98 1.41 -4.10
CA PRO A 57 -7.30 1.75 -3.54
C PRO A 57 -8.42 0.90 -4.15
N LYS A 58 -9.53 0.76 -3.45
CA LYS A 58 -10.70 -0.01 -3.91
C LYS A 58 -11.23 0.47 -5.26
N GLU A 59 -11.22 1.77 -5.47
CA GLU A 59 -11.77 2.44 -6.67
C GLU A 59 -10.80 2.44 -7.86
N SER A 60 -9.59 1.86 -7.71
CA SER A 60 -8.60 1.85 -8.79
C SER A 60 -9.13 1.10 -10.02
N PRO A 61 -9.11 1.74 -11.20
CA PRO A 61 -9.52 1.12 -12.45
C PRO A 61 -8.50 0.05 -12.89
N VAL A 62 -8.96 -0.85 -13.75
CA VAL A 62 -8.12 -1.92 -14.32
C VAL A 62 -6.92 -1.35 -15.08
N ASP A 63 -7.08 -0.20 -15.73
CA ASP A 63 -6.01 0.47 -16.47
C ASP A 63 -4.82 0.87 -15.59
N ASP A 64 -5.05 1.26 -14.34
CA ASP A 64 -3.96 1.59 -13.43
C ASP A 64 -3.16 0.36 -13.02
N VAL A 65 -3.84 -0.77 -12.83
CA VAL A 65 -3.17 -2.06 -12.61
C VAL A 65 -2.33 -2.45 -13.84
N LYS A 66 -2.89 -2.30 -15.04
CA LYS A 66 -2.18 -2.54 -16.31
C LYS A 66 -0.94 -1.66 -16.45
N LYS A 67 -1.04 -0.37 -16.12
CA LYS A 67 0.10 0.57 -16.12
C LYS A 67 1.19 0.10 -15.16
N ALA A 68 0.82 -0.36 -13.96
CA ALA A 68 1.80 -0.86 -12.99
C ALA A 68 2.55 -2.10 -13.50
N PHE A 69 1.86 -3.05 -14.14
CA PHE A 69 2.49 -4.22 -14.77
C PHE A 69 3.47 -3.80 -15.88
N LEU A 70 3.06 -2.89 -16.77
CA LEU A 70 3.92 -2.38 -17.84
C LEU A 70 5.14 -1.62 -17.29
N LEU A 71 4.94 -0.83 -16.23
CA LEU A 71 6.03 -0.11 -15.58
C LEU A 71 7.02 -1.07 -14.92
N ALA A 72 6.54 -2.10 -14.21
CA ALA A 72 7.39 -3.12 -13.60
C ALA A 72 8.24 -3.85 -14.66
N TYR A 73 7.63 -4.25 -15.77
CA TYR A 73 8.33 -4.87 -16.88
C TYR A 73 9.43 -3.95 -17.47
N LYS A 74 9.06 -2.69 -17.80
CA LYS A 74 10.00 -1.70 -18.34
C LYS A 74 11.13 -1.35 -17.38
N SER A 75 10.89 -1.46 -16.07
CA SER A 75 11.87 -1.16 -15.02
C SER A 75 12.75 -2.35 -14.66
N GLY A 76 12.61 -3.49 -15.34
CA GLY A 76 13.42 -4.69 -15.11
C GLY A 76 13.06 -5.49 -13.86
N CYS A 77 11.86 -5.33 -13.33
CA CYS A 77 11.37 -6.19 -12.25
C CYS A 77 11.14 -7.62 -12.78
N LYS A 78 11.53 -8.64 -12.01
CA LYS A 78 11.35 -10.06 -12.36
C LYS A 78 9.96 -10.60 -12.02
N GLY A 79 9.18 -9.86 -11.25
CA GLY A 79 7.82 -10.20 -10.87
C GLY A 79 7.07 -8.98 -10.34
N ILE A 80 5.78 -9.11 -10.15
CA ILE A 80 4.91 -8.08 -9.58
C ILE A 80 3.77 -8.74 -8.82
N THR A 81 3.44 -8.21 -7.64
CA THR A 81 2.27 -8.63 -6.86
C THR A 81 1.40 -7.42 -6.60
N VAL A 82 0.12 -7.53 -6.89
CA VAL A 82 -0.85 -6.46 -6.69
C VAL A 82 -1.89 -6.86 -5.65
N TYR A 83 -2.30 -5.89 -4.85
CA TYR A 83 -3.41 -6.03 -3.92
C TYR A 83 -4.31 -4.81 -4.02
N ARG A 84 -5.59 -5.03 -4.35
CA ARG A 84 -6.60 -3.99 -4.34
C ARG A 84 -7.42 -4.08 -3.06
N ASP A 85 -7.57 -2.97 -2.37
CA ASP A 85 -8.33 -2.89 -1.12
C ASP A 85 -9.76 -3.42 -1.32
N LYS A 86 -10.28 -4.14 -0.32
CA LYS A 86 -11.61 -4.77 -0.35
C LYS A 86 -11.86 -5.71 -1.53
N SER A 87 -10.81 -6.31 -2.11
CA SER A 87 -10.95 -7.32 -3.17
C SER A 87 -11.30 -8.72 -2.61
N ARG A 88 -11.16 -8.93 -1.31
CA ARG A 88 -11.52 -10.18 -0.63
C ARG A 88 -12.54 -9.93 0.47
N VAL A 89 -13.35 -10.95 0.77
CA VAL A 89 -14.36 -10.92 1.85
C VAL A 89 -13.70 -10.74 3.23
N SER A 90 -12.54 -11.37 3.46
CA SER A 90 -11.70 -11.14 4.64
C SER A 90 -10.38 -10.50 4.22
N GLN A 91 -10.02 -9.38 4.84
CA GLN A 91 -8.75 -8.69 4.57
C GLN A 91 -7.71 -9.06 5.62
N VAL A 92 -6.47 -9.28 5.17
CA VAL A 92 -5.31 -9.53 6.04
C VAL A 92 -4.87 -8.25 6.75
N LEU A 93 -5.06 -7.08 6.10
CA LEU A 93 -4.76 -5.76 6.65
C LEU A 93 -6.05 -4.94 6.69
N SER A 94 -6.62 -4.74 7.86
CA SER A 94 -7.73 -3.82 8.09
C SER A 94 -7.31 -2.70 9.04
N ILE A 95 -7.87 -1.51 8.83
CA ILE A 95 -7.68 -0.36 9.73
C ILE A 95 -8.47 -0.61 11.03
N GLU A 96 -9.58 -1.32 10.96
CA GLU A 96 -10.38 -1.68 12.12
C GLU A 96 -9.82 -2.96 12.77
N CYS A 97 -9.35 -2.81 14.00
CA CYS A 97 -9.02 -3.96 14.85
C CYS A 97 -10.33 -4.62 15.29
N THR A 98 -10.74 -5.68 14.60
CA THR A 98 -11.92 -6.49 14.93
C THR A 98 -11.71 -7.39 16.15
N CYS A 99 -10.59 -7.28 16.85
CA CYS A 99 -10.27 -8.12 18.01
C CYS A 99 -11.11 -7.87 19.28
N THR A 100 -11.98 -6.85 19.30
CA THR A 100 -12.71 -6.50 20.54
C THR A 100 -14.13 -7.05 20.61
N LYS A 101 -14.61 -7.84 19.65
CA LYS A 101 -16.01 -8.35 19.65
C LYS A 101 -16.22 -9.83 19.95
N GLN A 102 -15.17 -10.57 20.29
CA GLN A 102 -15.31 -12.01 20.56
C GLN A 102 -14.99 -12.45 22.01
N LEU A 103 -14.95 -11.53 22.96
CA LEU A 103 -14.69 -11.89 24.37
C LEU A 103 -15.83 -11.57 25.33
N ILE A 104 -17.05 -11.31 24.84
CA ILE A 104 -18.24 -11.21 25.71
C ILE A 104 -19.39 -11.96 25.03
N SER A 105 -19.44 -13.25 25.21
CA SER A 105 -20.66 -14.07 25.22
C SER A 105 -20.38 -15.39 25.90
#